data_d32e63548f5a9c55301a437480b69683
#
_entry.id   d32e63548f5a9c55301a437480b69683
#
_cell.length_a   1.000
_cell.length_b   1.000
_cell.length_c   1.000
_cell.angle_alpha   90.00
_cell.angle_beta   90.00
_cell.angle_gamma   90.00
#
_symmetry.space_group_name_H-M   'P 1'
#
loop_
_entity.id
_entity.type
_entity.pdbx_description
1 polymer ?
#
loop_
_entity_poly.entity_id
_entity_poly.type
_entity_poly.pdbx_seq_one_letter_code
_entity_poly.pdbx_strand_id
1 'polypeptide(L)'
;SAPLWIKRNKQGLIVSMANENTSDASLEALITIEIERCDDNELKALSKQLVSVLSDVELVVNDFREVRQDLRSLIDDIQLLAPKTSDRDECAEFLEWMESGAFVFLGSIQFEQQDRGDETFLTEMVNTRKGLFKRLSPVTRERRLEELSDGVRAFYETDQILSFGKSSCRSSVHRS
;
A
#
# COMPACT_ATOMS: atom_id res chain seq x y z
N SER A 1 -7.94 24.86 1.57
CA SER A 1 -7.09 25.08 0.38
C SER A 1 -7.90 24.77 -0.88
N ALA A 2 -8.00 25.70 -1.81
CA ALA A 2 -8.62 25.45 -3.09
C ALA A 2 -7.54 24.93 -4.06
N PRO A 3 -7.85 23.97 -4.91
CA PRO A 3 -6.93 23.54 -5.96
C PRO A 3 -6.77 24.67 -6.98
N LEU A 4 -5.54 24.85 -7.44
CA LEU A 4 -5.16 25.89 -8.39
C LEU A 4 -4.61 25.23 -9.65
N TRP A 5 -5.04 25.71 -10.82
CA TRP A 5 -4.41 25.31 -12.07
C TRP A 5 -3.12 26.11 -12.27
N ILE A 6 -2.00 25.41 -12.34
CA ILE A 6 -0.65 25.99 -12.38
C ILE A 6 0.06 25.54 -13.64
N LYS A 7 0.66 26.49 -14.36
CA LYS A 7 1.58 26.20 -15.46
C LYS A 7 3.02 26.33 -14.97
N ARG A 8 3.83 25.28 -15.23
CA ARG A 8 5.26 25.26 -14.89
C ARG A 8 6.13 25.24 -16.15
N ASN A 9 7.32 25.80 -16.04
CA ASN A 9 8.33 25.69 -17.09
C ASN A 9 9.09 24.33 -17.00
N LYS A 10 10.01 24.10 -17.93
CA LYS A 10 10.83 22.87 -17.95
C LYS A 10 11.72 22.70 -16.73
N GLN A 11 11.99 23.77 -15.96
CA GLN A 11 12.72 23.74 -14.69
C GLN A 11 11.81 23.53 -13.48
N GLY A 12 10.52 23.32 -13.67
CA GLY A 12 9.55 23.11 -12.59
C GLY A 12 9.10 24.40 -11.89
N LEU A 13 9.50 25.59 -12.36
CA LEU A 13 9.11 26.88 -11.76
C LEU A 13 7.71 27.28 -12.24
N ILE A 14 6.93 27.88 -11.34
CA ILE A 14 5.61 28.43 -11.66
C ILE A 14 5.76 29.59 -12.62
N VAL A 15 5.09 29.53 -13.76
CA VAL A 15 5.07 30.58 -14.79
C VAL A 15 3.81 31.42 -14.68
N SER A 16 2.66 30.78 -14.50
CA SER A 16 1.37 31.49 -14.39
C SER A 16 0.32 30.62 -13.71
N MET A 17 -0.70 31.24 -13.17
CA MET A 17 -1.98 30.61 -12.90
C MET A 17 -2.72 30.38 -14.22
N ALA A 18 -3.47 29.32 -14.31
CA ALA A 18 -4.18 28.90 -15.51
C ALA A 18 -5.63 28.54 -15.17
N ASN A 19 -6.42 28.22 -16.19
CA ASN A 19 -7.78 27.71 -16.05
C ASN A 19 -7.81 26.22 -16.42
N GLU A 20 -8.89 25.53 -16.07
CA GLU A 20 -9.12 24.11 -16.33
C GLU A 20 -8.86 23.68 -17.79
N ASN A 21 -9.11 24.57 -18.74
CA ASN A 21 -8.94 24.31 -20.19
C ASN A 21 -7.57 24.66 -20.75
N THR A 22 -6.60 25.02 -19.90
CA THR A 22 -5.25 25.40 -20.36
C THR A 22 -4.42 24.16 -20.60
N SER A 23 -3.96 23.94 -21.84
CA SER A 23 -2.99 22.91 -22.15
C SER A 23 -1.71 23.13 -21.34
N ASP A 24 -1.11 22.05 -20.83
CA ASP A 24 0.11 22.04 -20.01
C ASP A 24 -0.03 22.65 -18.59
N ALA A 25 -1.25 22.78 -18.07
CA ALA A 25 -1.50 23.14 -16.68
C ALA A 25 -1.77 21.90 -15.84
N SER A 26 -1.24 21.88 -14.63
CA SER A 26 -1.52 20.84 -13.61
C SER A 26 -2.39 21.41 -12.49
N LEU A 27 -3.26 20.56 -11.94
CA LEU A 27 -4.06 20.90 -10.77
C LEU A 27 -3.19 20.70 -9.52
N GLU A 28 -2.91 21.76 -8.79
CA GLU A 28 -2.03 21.75 -7.63
C GLU A 28 -2.71 22.35 -6.41
N ALA A 29 -2.34 21.92 -5.22
CA ALA A 29 -2.79 22.51 -3.97
C ALA A 29 -1.67 23.36 -3.37
N LEU A 30 -1.97 24.63 -3.09
CA LEU A 30 -1.07 25.52 -2.34
C LEU A 30 -1.31 25.32 -0.85
N ILE A 31 -0.25 24.90 -0.14
CA ILE A 31 -0.25 24.76 1.32
C ILE A 31 0.76 25.74 1.90
N THR A 32 0.29 26.60 2.80
CA THR A 32 1.14 27.50 3.58
C THR A 32 1.17 27.03 5.02
N ILE A 33 2.37 26.86 5.56
CA ILE A 33 2.59 26.42 6.94
C ILE A 33 3.43 27.50 7.62
N GLU A 34 2.89 28.09 8.69
CA GLU A 34 3.63 29.02 9.55
C GLU A 34 4.25 28.24 10.70
N ILE A 35 5.52 28.47 10.96
CA ILE A 35 6.28 27.82 12.02
C ILE A 35 6.94 28.88 12.91
N GLU A 36 7.33 28.48 14.11
CA GLU A 36 8.19 29.32 14.95
C GLU A 36 9.53 29.60 14.26
N ARG A 37 10.17 30.70 14.71
CA ARG A 37 11.47 31.07 14.16
C ARG A 37 12.51 30.01 14.46
N CYS A 38 13.15 29.48 13.45
CA CYS A 38 14.24 28.52 13.55
C CYS A 38 15.52 29.04 12.88
N ASP A 39 16.65 28.42 13.16
CA ASP A 39 17.91 28.76 12.51
C ASP A 39 18.01 28.17 11.08
N ASP A 40 19.03 28.61 10.32
CA ASP A 40 19.20 28.19 8.93
C ASP A 40 19.47 26.68 8.77
N ASN A 41 20.05 26.01 9.77
CA ASN A 41 20.30 24.58 9.71
C ASN A 41 19.01 23.77 9.98
N GLU A 42 18.25 24.22 10.98
CA GLU A 42 16.92 23.69 11.28
C GLU A 42 15.98 23.84 10.07
N LEU A 43 15.99 25.01 9.43
CA LEU A 43 15.17 25.28 8.23
C LEU A 43 15.55 24.35 7.07
N LYS A 44 16.83 24.11 6.83
CA LYS A 44 17.31 23.17 5.81
C LYS A 44 16.89 21.74 6.13
N ALA A 45 17.01 21.31 7.40
CA ALA A 45 16.60 19.99 7.84
C ALA A 45 15.09 19.79 7.68
N LEU A 46 14.30 20.76 8.10
CA LEU A 46 12.84 20.77 7.97
C LEU A 46 12.41 20.69 6.50
N SER A 47 13.02 21.51 5.64
CA SER A 47 12.74 21.49 4.20
C SER A 47 13.00 20.10 3.59
N LYS A 48 14.11 19.46 3.96
CA LYS A 48 14.43 18.11 3.51
C LYS A 48 13.43 17.07 4.00
N GLN A 49 13.03 17.16 5.27
CA GLN A 49 12.02 16.26 5.86
C GLN A 49 10.66 16.45 5.17
N LEU A 50 10.25 17.68 4.92
CA LEU A 50 8.99 17.98 4.23
C LEU A 50 8.95 17.38 2.83
N VAL A 51 10.02 17.52 2.05
CA VAL A 51 10.14 16.91 0.72
C VAL A 51 10.03 15.38 0.82
N SER A 52 10.66 14.77 1.82
CA SER A 52 10.55 13.33 2.04
C SER A 52 9.13 12.88 2.36
N VAL A 53 8.45 13.59 3.27
CA VAL A 53 7.05 13.29 3.63
C VAL A 53 6.11 13.46 2.44
N LEU A 54 6.26 14.53 1.65
CA LEU A 54 5.45 14.74 0.45
C LEU A 54 5.68 13.64 -0.59
N SER A 55 6.91 13.19 -0.74
CA SER A 55 7.21 12.04 -1.61
C SER A 55 6.59 10.72 -1.11
N ASP A 56 6.48 10.53 0.22
CA ASP A 56 5.77 9.39 0.79
C ASP A 56 4.26 9.48 0.51
N VAL A 57 3.67 10.65 0.68
CA VAL A 57 2.26 10.90 0.36
C VAL A 57 1.99 10.62 -1.12
N GLU A 58 2.86 11.05 -2.01
CA GLU A 58 2.75 10.81 -3.45
C GLU A 58 2.71 9.31 -3.76
N LEU A 59 3.61 8.51 -3.17
CA LEU A 59 3.61 7.05 -3.33
C LEU A 59 2.29 6.42 -2.89
N VAL A 60 1.77 6.84 -1.74
CA VAL A 60 0.51 6.33 -1.20
C VAL A 60 -0.67 6.69 -2.09
N VAL A 61 -0.76 7.97 -2.51
CA VAL A 61 -1.89 8.48 -3.31
C VAL A 61 -1.91 7.84 -4.70
N ASN A 62 -0.75 7.67 -5.33
CA ASN A 62 -0.65 7.06 -6.65
C ASN A 62 -1.15 5.62 -6.67
N ASP A 63 -0.87 4.85 -5.61
CA ASP A 63 -1.23 3.43 -5.54
C ASP A 63 -2.56 3.19 -4.78
N PHE A 64 -3.17 4.21 -4.20
CA PHE A 64 -4.33 4.08 -3.33
C PHE A 64 -5.49 3.28 -3.93
N ARG A 65 -5.80 3.54 -5.20
CA ARG A 65 -6.88 2.83 -5.90
C ARG A 65 -6.58 1.36 -6.08
N GLU A 66 -5.34 1.03 -6.41
CA GLU A 66 -4.90 -0.35 -6.61
C GLU A 66 -4.88 -1.12 -5.28
N VAL A 67 -4.41 -0.49 -4.19
CA VAL A 67 -4.45 -1.11 -2.85
C VAL A 67 -5.88 -1.43 -2.42
N ARG A 68 -6.82 -0.50 -2.66
CA ARG A 68 -8.24 -0.76 -2.38
C ARG A 68 -8.82 -1.85 -3.26
N GLN A 69 -8.42 -1.93 -4.53
CA GLN A 69 -8.86 -2.99 -5.43
C GLN A 69 -8.34 -4.35 -4.99
N ASP A 70 -7.08 -4.46 -4.56
CA ASP A 70 -6.53 -5.70 -4.00
C ASP A 70 -7.35 -6.17 -2.80
N LEU A 71 -7.72 -5.24 -1.90
CA LEU A 71 -8.53 -5.57 -0.72
C LEU A 71 -9.93 -6.07 -1.11
N ARG A 72 -10.58 -5.44 -2.07
CA ARG A 72 -11.88 -5.90 -2.58
C ARG A 72 -11.79 -7.29 -3.20
N SER A 73 -10.76 -7.51 -4.02
CA SER A 73 -10.53 -8.84 -4.60
C SER A 73 -10.32 -9.91 -3.51
N LEU A 74 -9.60 -9.55 -2.43
CA LEU A 74 -9.42 -10.44 -1.28
C LEU A 74 -10.75 -10.75 -0.58
N ILE A 75 -11.62 -9.76 -0.38
CA ILE A 75 -12.96 -9.94 0.20
C ILE A 75 -13.80 -10.89 -0.68
N ASP A 76 -13.83 -10.64 -1.98
CA ASP A 76 -14.55 -11.48 -2.96
C ASP A 76 -14.02 -12.92 -2.92
N ASP A 77 -12.72 -13.10 -2.88
CA ASP A 77 -12.08 -14.41 -2.81
C ASP A 77 -12.43 -15.14 -1.51
N ILE A 78 -12.42 -14.46 -0.36
CA ILE A 78 -12.83 -15.04 0.93
C ILE A 78 -14.29 -15.50 0.87
N GLN A 79 -15.17 -14.68 0.34
CA GLN A 79 -16.60 -15.00 0.25
C GLN A 79 -16.89 -16.16 -0.71
N LEU A 80 -16.13 -16.29 -1.80
CA LEU A 80 -16.35 -17.32 -2.84
C LEU A 80 -15.67 -18.65 -2.52
N LEU A 81 -14.43 -18.61 -2.01
CA LEU A 81 -13.55 -19.78 -1.95
C LEU A 81 -13.43 -20.36 -0.54
N ALA A 82 -13.57 -19.54 0.51
CA ALA A 82 -13.45 -20.03 1.87
C ALA A 82 -14.69 -20.81 2.32
N PRO A 83 -14.53 -21.83 3.18
CA PRO A 83 -15.66 -22.57 3.75
C PRO A 83 -16.63 -21.63 4.46
N LYS A 84 -17.94 -21.90 4.37
CA LYS A 84 -18.98 -21.10 5.04
C LYS A 84 -18.96 -21.33 6.55
N THR A 85 -18.20 -20.51 7.26
CA THR A 85 -18.06 -20.52 8.71
C THR A 85 -18.32 -19.13 9.26
N SER A 86 -18.61 -19.00 10.56
CA SER A 86 -18.74 -17.67 11.21
C SER A 86 -17.45 -16.87 11.09
N ASP A 87 -16.29 -17.51 11.23
CA ASP A 87 -14.97 -16.87 11.15
C ASP A 87 -14.72 -16.26 9.76
N ARG A 88 -15.19 -16.93 8.68
CA ARG A 88 -15.14 -16.37 7.33
C ARG A 88 -15.96 -15.11 7.22
N ASP A 89 -17.19 -15.15 7.70
CA ASP A 89 -18.12 -14.04 7.60
C ASP A 89 -17.61 -12.85 8.44
N GLU A 90 -17.12 -13.09 9.66
CA GLU A 90 -16.47 -12.07 10.50
C GLU A 90 -15.23 -11.47 9.84
N CYS A 91 -14.40 -12.29 9.19
CA CYS A 91 -13.22 -11.83 8.47
C CYS A 91 -13.60 -10.93 7.29
N ALA A 92 -14.60 -11.34 6.50
CA ALA A 92 -15.10 -10.54 5.37
C ALA A 92 -15.68 -9.20 5.85
N GLU A 93 -16.53 -9.21 6.89
CA GLU A 93 -17.11 -7.99 7.49
C GLU A 93 -16.02 -7.06 8.03
N PHE A 94 -14.98 -7.59 8.67
CA PHE A 94 -13.87 -6.78 9.15
C PHE A 94 -13.09 -6.10 8.01
N LEU A 95 -12.82 -6.82 6.91
CA LEU A 95 -12.15 -6.27 5.75
C LEU A 95 -13.02 -5.24 5.01
N GLU A 96 -14.33 -5.48 4.91
CA GLU A 96 -15.28 -4.51 4.37
C GLU A 96 -15.32 -3.24 5.23
N TRP A 97 -15.31 -3.38 6.56
CA TRP A 97 -15.23 -2.22 7.46
C TRP A 97 -13.93 -1.43 7.26
N MET A 98 -12.78 -2.10 7.11
CA MET A 98 -11.52 -1.43 6.78
C MET A 98 -11.62 -0.68 5.43
N GLU A 99 -12.23 -1.30 4.42
CA GLU A 99 -12.40 -0.73 3.07
C GLU A 99 -13.34 0.47 3.05
N SER A 100 -14.35 0.48 3.93
CA SER A 100 -15.37 1.55 4.00
C SER A 100 -14.83 2.94 4.38
N GLY A 101 -13.54 3.05 4.71
CA GLY A 101 -12.87 4.30 5.07
C GLY A 101 -12.49 4.40 6.55
N ALA A 102 -12.66 3.33 7.32
CA ALA A 102 -12.21 3.27 8.70
C ALA A 102 -10.67 3.30 8.81
N PHE A 103 -9.98 2.92 7.75
CA PHE A 103 -8.50 2.90 7.65
C PHE A 103 -7.98 3.68 6.45
N VAL A 104 -6.80 4.26 6.63
CA VAL A 104 -5.99 4.82 5.54
C VAL A 104 -4.89 3.82 5.21
N PHE A 105 -4.98 3.20 4.04
CA PHE A 105 -3.96 2.25 3.58
C PHE A 105 -2.74 3.00 3.07
N LEU A 106 -1.59 2.76 3.68
CA LEU A 106 -0.33 3.37 3.28
C LEU A 106 0.44 2.55 2.23
N GLY A 107 0.00 1.32 1.97
CA GLY A 107 0.58 0.44 0.98
C GLY A 107 0.15 -1.00 1.18
N SER A 108 0.52 -1.86 0.24
CA SER A 108 0.36 -3.32 0.30
C SER A 108 1.56 -4.04 -0.26
N ILE A 109 1.72 -5.29 0.15
CA ILE A 109 2.73 -6.20 -0.34
C ILE A 109 2.16 -7.61 -0.28
N GLN A 110 2.43 -8.44 -1.27
CA GLN A 110 1.94 -9.81 -1.32
C GLN A 110 3.08 -10.79 -1.07
N PHE A 111 2.75 -11.85 -0.33
CA PHE A 111 3.66 -12.96 -0.06
C PHE A 111 3.02 -14.25 -0.54
N GLU A 112 3.85 -15.13 -1.07
CA GLU A 112 3.50 -16.50 -1.40
C GLU A 112 4.01 -17.42 -0.28
N GLN A 113 3.14 -18.33 0.16
CA GLN A 113 3.53 -19.37 1.10
C GLN A 113 4.15 -20.54 0.35
N GLN A 114 5.34 -20.96 0.77
CA GLN A 114 6.06 -22.11 0.21
C GLN A 114 6.44 -23.08 1.33
N ASP A 115 5.96 -24.32 1.23
CA ASP A 115 6.34 -25.38 2.15
C ASP A 115 7.59 -26.09 1.59
N ARG A 116 8.66 -26.16 2.39
CA ARG A 116 9.94 -26.80 2.04
C ARG A 116 10.30 -27.80 3.13
N GLY A 117 9.92 -29.08 2.94
CA GLY A 117 10.03 -30.10 3.97
C GLY A 117 9.09 -29.79 5.13
N ASP A 118 9.65 -29.71 6.34
CA ASP A 118 8.90 -29.38 7.56
C ASP A 118 8.83 -27.88 7.86
N GLU A 119 9.44 -27.04 7.00
CA GLU A 119 9.48 -25.59 7.19
C GLU A 119 8.57 -24.87 6.20
N THR A 120 7.86 -23.83 6.68
CA THR A 120 7.03 -22.94 5.87
C THR A 120 7.70 -21.58 5.72
N PHE A 121 7.82 -21.10 4.50
CA PHE A 121 8.38 -19.82 4.14
C PHE A 121 7.32 -18.89 3.55
N LEU A 122 7.43 -17.61 3.86
CA LEU A 122 6.70 -16.53 3.19
C LEU A 122 7.70 -15.79 2.29
N THR A 123 7.51 -15.93 0.98
CA THR A 123 8.36 -15.28 -0.02
C THR A 123 7.61 -14.12 -0.65
N GLU A 124 8.24 -12.95 -0.66
CA GLU A 124 7.66 -11.76 -1.28
C GLU A 124 7.48 -11.98 -2.78
N MET A 125 6.28 -11.71 -3.28
CA MET A 125 5.98 -11.75 -4.70
C MET A 125 6.57 -10.53 -5.42
N VAL A 126 7.26 -10.76 -6.52
CA VAL A 126 7.91 -9.70 -7.31
C VAL A 126 6.86 -8.72 -7.84
N ASN A 127 7.18 -7.41 -7.78
CA ASN A 127 6.36 -6.31 -8.29
C ASN A 127 4.99 -6.11 -7.60
N THR A 128 4.81 -6.64 -6.38
CA THR A 128 3.55 -6.46 -5.63
C THR A 128 3.59 -5.31 -4.62
N ARG A 129 4.73 -4.65 -4.47
CA ARG A 129 4.88 -3.52 -3.55
C ARG A 129 4.11 -2.31 -4.02
N LYS A 130 3.24 -1.80 -3.17
CA LYS A 130 2.45 -0.58 -3.39
C LYS A 130 2.63 0.40 -2.24
N GLY A 131 2.46 1.68 -2.52
CA GLY A 131 2.61 2.76 -1.54
C GLY A 131 3.99 2.79 -0.90
N LEU A 132 4.05 2.94 0.43
CA LEU A 132 5.29 3.06 1.17
C LEU A 132 6.20 1.83 1.09
N PHE A 133 5.66 0.66 0.77
CA PHE A 133 6.49 -0.54 0.58
C PHE A 133 7.46 -0.43 -0.61
N LYS A 134 7.21 0.48 -1.56
CA LYS A 134 8.15 0.78 -2.66
C LYS A 134 9.48 1.38 -2.19
N ARG A 135 9.53 1.95 -0.97
CA ARG A 135 10.78 2.46 -0.36
C ARG A 135 11.65 1.38 0.24
N LEU A 136 11.15 0.17 0.39
CA LEU A 136 11.96 -0.94 0.90
C LEU A 136 13.07 -1.29 -0.09
N SER A 137 14.18 -1.79 0.46
CA SER A 137 15.27 -2.33 -0.36
C SER A 137 14.73 -3.27 -1.45
N PRO A 138 15.28 -3.25 -2.69
CA PRO A 138 14.79 -4.09 -3.79
C PRO A 138 15.04 -5.59 -3.59
N VAL A 139 15.65 -6.00 -2.49
CA VAL A 139 15.89 -7.41 -2.18
C VAL A 139 14.56 -8.09 -1.84
N THR A 140 14.24 -9.16 -2.56
CA THR A 140 13.09 -10.03 -2.25
C THR A 140 13.22 -10.55 -0.82
N ARG A 141 12.15 -10.45 -0.06
CA ARG A 141 12.12 -10.87 1.34
C ARG A 141 11.56 -12.29 1.42
N GLU A 142 12.32 -13.13 2.08
CA GLU A 142 11.88 -14.45 2.50
C GLU A 142 12.01 -14.53 4.01
N ARG A 143 10.99 -15.06 4.68
CA ARG A 143 10.99 -15.28 6.12
C ARG A 143 10.38 -16.63 6.44
N ARG A 144 10.95 -17.31 7.42
CA ARG A 144 10.33 -18.49 7.98
C ARG A 144 9.08 -18.09 8.78
N LEU A 145 8.04 -18.88 8.69
CA LEU A 145 6.81 -18.63 9.45
C LEU A 145 7.08 -18.58 10.96
N GLU A 146 8.01 -19.41 11.45
CA GLU A 146 8.42 -19.48 12.85
C GLU A 146 9.10 -18.20 13.37
N GLU A 147 9.70 -17.39 12.47
CA GLU A 147 10.37 -16.13 12.81
C GLU A 147 9.37 -14.95 12.95
N LEU A 148 8.12 -15.17 12.63
CA LEU A 148 7.08 -14.16 12.74
C LEU A 148 6.55 -14.07 14.18
N SER A 149 5.95 -12.91 14.51
CA SER A 149 5.31 -12.75 15.81
C SER A 149 4.19 -13.77 16.01
N ASP A 150 3.93 -14.16 17.27
CA ASP A 150 2.95 -15.19 17.60
C ASP A 150 1.56 -14.92 17.00
N GLY A 151 1.12 -13.66 16.96
CA GLY A 151 -0.16 -13.29 16.36
C GLY A 151 -0.21 -13.53 14.84
N VAL A 152 0.89 -13.21 14.14
CA VAL A 152 0.98 -13.46 12.68
C VAL A 152 1.11 -14.95 12.41
N ARG A 153 1.91 -15.67 13.19
CA ARG A 153 2.06 -17.12 13.09
C ARG A 153 0.73 -17.84 13.31
N ALA A 154 0.00 -17.49 14.38
CA ALA A 154 -1.31 -18.06 14.68
C ALA A 154 -2.31 -17.85 13.53
N PHE A 155 -2.26 -16.68 12.85
CA PHE A 155 -3.08 -16.43 11.67
C PHE A 155 -2.78 -17.42 10.54
N TYR A 156 -1.50 -17.72 10.28
CA TYR A 156 -1.10 -18.68 9.24
C TYR A 156 -1.27 -20.14 9.65
N GLU A 157 -1.24 -20.47 10.93
CA GLU A 157 -1.43 -21.82 11.47
C GLU A 157 -2.91 -22.24 11.56
N THR A 158 -3.84 -21.31 11.42
CA THR A 158 -5.28 -21.60 11.40
C THR A 158 -5.64 -22.30 10.09
N ASP A 159 -5.95 -23.59 10.13
CA ASP A 159 -6.19 -24.46 8.96
C ASP A 159 -7.18 -23.90 7.95
N GLN A 160 -8.16 -23.11 8.37
CA GLN A 160 -9.20 -22.55 7.51
C GLN A 160 -8.68 -21.44 6.59
N ILE A 161 -7.76 -20.60 7.08
CA ILE A 161 -7.17 -19.50 6.29
C ILE A 161 -6.03 -20.02 5.42
N LEU A 162 -5.28 -21.00 5.90
CA LEU A 162 -4.21 -21.66 5.16
C LEU A 162 -4.70 -22.42 3.92
N SER A 163 -5.87 -23.08 4.01
CA SER A 163 -6.47 -23.75 2.85
C SER A 163 -6.84 -22.77 1.74
N PHE A 164 -7.23 -21.54 2.12
CA PHE A 164 -7.56 -20.46 1.20
C PHE A 164 -6.30 -19.90 0.50
N GLY A 165 -5.25 -19.56 1.25
CA GLY A 165 -3.99 -19.09 0.70
C GLY A 165 -3.31 -20.14 -0.20
N LYS A 166 -3.32 -21.40 0.20
CA LYS A 166 -2.76 -22.51 -0.59
C LYS A 166 -3.51 -22.78 -1.91
N SER A 167 -4.82 -22.62 -1.93
CA SER A 167 -5.60 -22.83 -3.16
C SER A 167 -5.46 -21.68 -4.16
N SER A 168 -5.35 -20.45 -3.68
CA SER A 168 -5.11 -19.28 -4.53
C SER A 168 -3.72 -19.30 -5.19
N CYS A 169 -2.68 -19.71 -4.45
CA CYS A 169 -1.33 -19.87 -5.00
C CYS A 169 -1.19 -21.02 -6.00
N ARG A 170 -1.93 -22.13 -5.82
CA ARG A 170 -1.88 -23.26 -6.76
C ARG A 170 -2.52 -22.97 -8.11
N SER A 171 -3.52 -22.10 -8.16
CA SER A 171 -4.20 -21.78 -9.42
C SER A 171 -3.40 -20.83 -10.32
N SER A 172 -2.44 -20.08 -9.80
CA SER A 172 -1.57 -19.21 -10.59
C SER A 172 -0.33 -19.88 -11.19
N VAL A 173 0.03 -21.09 -10.73
CA VAL A 173 1.23 -21.84 -11.20
C VAL A 173 0.91 -22.82 -12.36
N HIS A 174 -0.35 -23.03 -12.74
CA HIS A 174 -0.74 -23.95 -13.80
C HIS A 174 -1.50 -23.26 -14.95
N ARG A 175 -0.91 -22.21 -15.56
CA ARG A 175 -1.19 -21.84 -16.95
C ARG A 175 0.09 -21.31 -17.60
N SER A 176 0.88 -22.24 -18.06
CA SER A 176 1.82 -22.04 -19.17
C SER A 176 1.19 -22.61 -20.42
#